data_e6584fc2869c8b6c2b420d7377ac6f89
#
_entry.id   e6584fc2869c8b6c2b420d7377ac6f89
#
_cell.length_a   1.000
_cell.length_b   1.000
_cell.length_c   1.000
_cell.angle_alpha   90.00
_cell.angle_beta   90.00
_cell.angle_gamma   90.00
#
_symmetry.space_group_name_H-M   'P 1'
#
loop_
_entity.id
_entity.type
_entity.pdbx_description
1 polymer ?
#
loop_
_entity_poly.entity_id
_entity_poly.type
_entity_poly.pdbx_seq_one_letter_code
_entity_poly.pdbx_strand_id
1 'polypeptide(L)'
;GKTVIGEDCKLGPNSHIVESQTGHGTTIHSSVVLNSQVGNETAVGPFAHLRPDSSLGNHVKVGNFVEVKKSVLGDDTKVSHLSYIGDAEVGSNVNIGCGSITVNYDGKNKFKTTIEDDVFVGCNSNLVAPVTLRKGSFIAAGSTITKEVPEEALAVARARQENKLGYVSKLNSK
;
A
#
# COMPACT_ATOMS: atom_id res chain seq x y z
N GLY A 1 0.60 -28.31 6.93
CA GLY A 1 -0.03 -27.00 7.01
C GLY A 1 -1.24 -26.91 6.09
N LYS A 2 -1.95 -25.83 6.16
CA LYS A 2 -3.16 -25.58 5.35
C LYS A 2 -2.87 -24.70 4.11
N THR A 3 -1.62 -24.66 3.67
CA THR A 3 -1.23 -23.87 2.48
C THR A 3 -1.75 -24.55 1.22
N VAL A 4 -2.41 -23.77 0.37
CA VAL A 4 -2.91 -24.23 -0.95
C VAL A 4 -2.36 -23.28 -2.01
N ILE A 5 -1.71 -23.84 -3.02
CA ILE A 5 -1.16 -23.10 -4.17
C ILE A 5 -2.00 -23.45 -5.41
N GLY A 6 -2.52 -22.43 -6.07
CA GLY A 6 -3.27 -22.58 -7.31
C GLY A 6 -2.41 -23.07 -8.48
N GLU A 7 -3.06 -23.32 -9.61
CA GLU A 7 -2.40 -23.77 -10.84
C GLU A 7 -1.54 -22.64 -11.45
N ASP A 8 -0.51 -23.01 -12.22
CA ASP A 8 0.38 -22.10 -12.96
C ASP A 8 1.08 -21.02 -12.11
N CYS A 9 1.17 -21.21 -10.79
CA CYS A 9 1.86 -20.30 -9.91
C CYS A 9 3.38 -20.37 -10.06
N LYS A 10 4.05 -19.23 -9.93
CA LYS A 10 5.51 -19.12 -9.93
C LYS A 10 6.00 -18.76 -8.54
N LEU A 11 6.62 -19.72 -7.86
CA LEU A 11 7.22 -19.48 -6.54
C LEU A 11 8.74 -19.35 -6.70
N GLY A 12 9.24 -18.14 -6.46
CA GLY A 12 10.67 -17.85 -6.55
C GLY A 12 11.44 -18.31 -5.30
N PRO A 13 12.78 -18.22 -5.35
CA PRO A 13 13.62 -18.61 -4.23
C PRO A 13 13.35 -17.76 -2.99
N ASN A 14 13.70 -18.30 -1.81
CA ASN A 14 13.58 -17.62 -0.51
C ASN A 14 12.16 -17.13 -0.19
N SER A 15 11.14 -17.78 -0.73
CA SER A 15 9.74 -17.49 -0.40
C SER A 15 9.29 -18.33 0.79
N HIS A 16 8.62 -17.72 1.76
CA HIS A 16 8.10 -18.38 2.96
C HIS A 16 6.57 -18.20 2.99
N ILE A 17 5.84 -19.27 2.68
CA ILE A 17 4.38 -19.26 2.55
C ILE A 17 3.78 -20.23 3.57
N VAL A 18 3.02 -19.72 4.53
CA VAL A 18 2.46 -20.50 5.62
C VAL A 18 0.97 -20.22 5.79
N GLU A 19 0.18 -21.29 5.89
CA GLU A 19 -1.28 -21.23 6.15
C GLU A 19 -2.02 -20.26 5.22
N SER A 20 -1.57 -20.17 3.96
CA SER A 20 -2.04 -19.19 2.98
C SER A 20 -2.59 -19.89 1.75
N GLN A 21 -3.43 -19.21 1.01
CA GLN A 21 -4.01 -19.70 -0.23
C GLN A 21 -3.69 -18.74 -1.36
N THR A 22 -3.33 -19.29 -2.53
CA THR A 22 -3.15 -18.51 -3.75
C THR A 22 -4.10 -18.97 -4.84
N GLY A 23 -4.61 -18.04 -5.63
CA GLY A 23 -5.29 -18.31 -6.88
C GLY A 23 -4.31 -18.79 -7.96
N HIS A 24 -4.83 -19.00 -9.17
CA HIS A 24 -4.01 -19.44 -10.32
C HIS A 24 -3.12 -18.30 -10.85
N GLY A 25 -2.05 -18.66 -11.55
CA GLY A 25 -1.18 -17.69 -12.24
C GLY A 25 -0.42 -16.72 -11.33
N THR A 26 -0.51 -16.89 -10.01
CA THR A 26 0.10 -15.98 -9.03
C THR A 26 1.60 -16.16 -8.96
N THR A 27 2.33 -15.05 -8.81
CA THR A 27 3.78 -15.04 -8.66
C THR A 27 4.16 -14.55 -7.26
N ILE A 28 4.94 -15.34 -6.52
CA ILE A 28 5.52 -14.95 -5.23
C ILE A 28 7.03 -15.13 -5.30
N HIS A 29 7.78 -14.06 -5.05
CA HIS A 29 9.23 -14.08 -5.17
C HIS A 29 9.89 -13.47 -3.94
N SER A 30 10.82 -14.20 -3.29
CA SER A 30 11.63 -13.74 -2.15
C SER A 30 10.81 -12.98 -1.10
N SER A 31 9.66 -13.53 -0.72
CA SER A 31 8.67 -12.84 0.11
C SER A 31 8.12 -13.73 1.21
N VAL A 32 7.55 -13.11 2.23
CA VAL A 32 6.91 -13.79 3.36
C VAL A 32 5.40 -13.61 3.25
N VAL A 33 4.65 -14.70 3.24
CA VAL A 33 3.18 -14.73 3.15
C VAL A 33 2.63 -15.62 4.26
N LEU A 34 1.98 -15.03 5.25
CA LEU A 34 1.50 -15.71 6.44
C LEU A 34 -0.01 -15.54 6.59
N ASN A 35 -0.73 -16.66 6.74
CA ASN A 35 -2.17 -16.70 7.00
C ASN A 35 -2.95 -15.66 6.16
N SER A 36 -2.74 -15.71 4.85
CA SER A 36 -3.23 -14.71 3.89
C SER A 36 -3.87 -15.38 2.68
N GLN A 37 -4.73 -14.62 2.01
CA GLN A 37 -5.33 -15.00 0.74
C GLN A 37 -4.79 -14.12 -0.37
N VAL A 38 -4.43 -14.74 -1.48
CA VAL A 38 -3.88 -14.05 -2.66
C VAL A 38 -4.68 -14.50 -3.89
N GLY A 39 -5.32 -13.56 -4.56
CA GLY A 39 -6.14 -13.82 -5.74
C GLY A 39 -5.35 -14.29 -6.95
N ASN A 40 -6.05 -14.42 -8.07
CA ASN A 40 -5.47 -14.89 -9.33
C ASN A 40 -4.54 -13.84 -9.96
N GLU A 41 -3.54 -14.31 -10.71
CA GLU A 41 -2.63 -13.46 -11.50
C GLU A 41 -2.01 -12.29 -10.70
N THR A 42 -1.91 -12.46 -9.40
CA THR A 42 -1.38 -11.48 -8.45
C THR A 42 0.12 -11.66 -8.27
N ALA A 43 0.84 -10.56 -8.14
CA ALA A 43 2.28 -10.56 -7.96
C ALA A 43 2.68 -10.05 -6.57
N VAL A 44 3.47 -10.85 -5.83
CA VAL A 44 3.98 -10.51 -4.49
C VAL A 44 5.51 -10.57 -4.49
N GLY A 45 6.13 -9.44 -4.18
CA GLY A 45 7.57 -9.34 -4.05
C GLY A 45 8.30 -8.62 -5.19
N PRO A 46 9.63 -8.67 -5.19
CA PRO A 46 10.45 -9.31 -4.14
C PRO A 46 10.44 -8.54 -2.81
N PHE A 47 10.79 -9.23 -1.70
CA PHE A 47 10.93 -8.64 -0.37
C PHE A 47 9.66 -7.98 0.17
N ALA A 48 8.51 -8.56 -0.11
CA ALA A 48 7.23 -8.17 0.47
C ALA A 48 6.90 -9.03 1.69
N HIS A 49 6.07 -8.49 2.58
CA HIS A 49 5.58 -9.21 3.75
C HIS A 49 4.05 -9.08 3.86
N LEU A 50 3.34 -10.14 3.55
CA LEU A 50 1.93 -10.27 3.86
C LEU A 50 1.80 -10.89 5.25
N ARG A 51 1.35 -10.11 6.20
CA ARG A 51 1.09 -10.56 7.58
C ARG A 51 -0.31 -11.16 7.69
N PRO A 52 -0.59 -11.88 8.79
CA PRO A 52 -1.89 -12.50 9.01
C PRO A 52 -3.09 -11.59 8.75
N ASP A 53 -4.18 -12.20 8.30
CA ASP A 53 -5.45 -11.56 7.97
C ASP A 53 -5.35 -10.56 6.80
N SER A 54 -4.43 -10.79 5.86
CA SER A 54 -4.33 -10.03 4.62
C SER A 54 -5.02 -10.76 3.47
N SER A 55 -5.77 -10.02 2.66
CA SER A 55 -6.47 -10.55 1.48
C SER A 55 -6.20 -9.67 0.27
N LEU A 56 -5.65 -10.25 -0.77
CA LEU A 56 -5.41 -9.59 -2.06
C LEU A 56 -6.38 -10.14 -3.10
N GLY A 57 -7.01 -9.27 -3.86
CA GLY A 57 -7.83 -9.61 -5.02
C GLY A 57 -7.02 -10.14 -6.19
N ASN A 58 -7.62 -10.11 -7.37
CA ASN A 58 -6.99 -10.54 -8.62
C ASN A 58 -6.15 -9.42 -9.23
N HIS A 59 -5.10 -9.77 -9.97
CA HIS A 59 -4.20 -8.84 -10.68
C HIS A 59 -3.57 -7.78 -9.77
N VAL A 60 -3.55 -8.02 -8.46
CA VAL A 60 -2.94 -7.11 -7.49
C VAL A 60 -1.42 -7.17 -7.59
N LYS A 61 -0.76 -6.03 -7.41
CA LYS A 61 0.69 -5.97 -7.31
C LYS A 61 1.12 -5.43 -5.94
N VAL A 62 1.76 -6.29 -5.16
CA VAL A 62 2.47 -5.92 -3.93
C VAL A 62 3.97 -6.07 -4.20
N GLY A 63 4.66 -4.95 -4.31
CA GLY A 63 6.06 -4.95 -4.74
C GLY A 63 7.06 -4.95 -3.58
N ASN A 64 8.27 -4.49 -3.88
CA ASN A 64 9.40 -4.60 -2.96
C ASN A 64 9.28 -3.70 -1.73
N PHE A 65 9.61 -4.29 -0.59
CA PHE A 65 9.59 -3.62 0.72
C PHE A 65 8.21 -3.07 1.09
N VAL A 66 7.17 -3.78 0.67
CA VAL A 66 5.79 -3.49 1.07
C VAL A 66 5.37 -4.47 2.16
N GLU A 67 4.81 -3.94 3.22
CA GLU A 67 4.17 -4.73 4.27
C GLU A 67 2.66 -4.50 4.24
N VAL A 68 1.90 -5.59 4.19
CA VAL A 68 0.42 -5.59 4.29
C VAL A 68 0.03 -6.36 5.54
N LYS A 69 -0.83 -5.79 6.37
CA LYS A 69 -1.27 -6.39 7.63
C LYS A 69 -2.75 -6.17 7.86
N LYS A 70 -3.48 -7.25 8.06
CA LYS A 70 -4.92 -7.19 8.42
C LYS A 70 -5.68 -6.22 7.50
N SER A 71 -5.51 -6.40 6.19
CA SER A 71 -6.02 -5.48 5.17
C SER A 71 -6.54 -6.24 3.96
N VAL A 72 -7.49 -5.64 3.29
CA VAL A 72 -8.06 -6.13 2.05
C VAL A 72 -7.64 -5.18 0.92
N LEU A 73 -7.11 -5.70 -0.18
CA LEU A 73 -6.81 -4.96 -1.39
C LEU A 73 -7.67 -5.53 -2.53
N GLY A 74 -8.50 -4.70 -3.13
CA GLY A 74 -9.36 -5.07 -4.26
C GLY A 74 -8.57 -5.32 -5.54
N ASP A 75 -9.28 -5.81 -6.55
CA ASP A 75 -8.70 -6.20 -7.84
C ASP A 75 -7.95 -5.05 -8.52
N ASP A 76 -6.92 -5.36 -9.28
CA ASP A 76 -6.10 -4.42 -10.06
C ASP A 76 -5.35 -3.35 -9.23
N THR A 77 -5.37 -3.47 -7.90
CA THR A 77 -4.71 -2.52 -7.01
C THR A 77 -3.19 -2.72 -6.98
N LYS A 78 -2.44 -1.61 -6.95
CA LYS A 78 -0.98 -1.60 -7.00
C LYS A 78 -0.38 -0.87 -5.81
N VAL A 79 0.47 -1.58 -5.06
CA VAL A 79 1.32 -1.06 -3.98
C VAL A 79 2.75 -1.50 -4.30
N SER A 80 3.44 -0.73 -5.12
CA SER A 80 4.65 -1.23 -5.78
C SER A 80 5.93 -1.12 -4.97
N HIS A 81 6.04 -0.20 -4.02
CA HIS A 81 7.32 0.10 -3.33
C HIS A 81 7.14 0.68 -1.94
N LEU A 82 7.98 0.21 -0.99
CA LEU A 82 8.28 0.87 0.29
C LEU A 82 7.05 1.44 1.02
N SER A 83 6.02 0.65 1.21
CA SER A 83 4.77 1.11 1.81
C SER A 83 4.30 0.21 2.94
N TYR A 84 3.58 0.79 3.89
CA TYR A 84 2.90 0.05 4.94
C TYR A 84 1.39 0.21 4.82
N ILE A 85 0.69 -0.91 4.62
CA ILE A 85 -0.77 -0.98 4.53
C ILE A 85 -1.29 -1.84 5.68
N GLY A 86 -1.72 -1.20 6.73
CA GLY A 86 -2.21 -1.88 7.93
C GLY A 86 -3.60 -1.43 8.34
N ASP A 87 -4.42 -2.40 8.75
CA ASP A 87 -5.82 -2.20 9.17
C ASP A 87 -6.61 -1.36 8.15
N ALA A 88 -6.53 -1.75 6.86
CA ALA A 88 -7.10 -0.99 5.75
C ALA A 88 -8.05 -1.82 4.88
N GLU A 89 -9.08 -1.17 4.35
CA GLU A 89 -9.89 -1.65 3.23
C GLU A 89 -9.58 -0.79 2.01
N VAL A 90 -9.02 -1.42 0.99
CA VAL A 90 -8.63 -0.77 -0.26
C VAL A 90 -9.46 -1.37 -1.38
N GLY A 91 -10.14 -0.54 -2.12
CA GLY A 91 -10.95 -0.90 -3.28
C GLY A 91 -10.14 -1.39 -4.47
N SER A 92 -10.79 -1.44 -5.61
CA SER A 92 -10.21 -1.89 -6.88
C SER A 92 -9.58 -0.74 -7.65
N ASN A 93 -8.61 -1.08 -8.53
CA ASN A 93 -7.91 -0.13 -9.39
C ASN A 93 -7.27 1.06 -8.64
N VAL A 94 -6.84 0.82 -7.40
CA VAL A 94 -6.17 1.83 -6.58
C VAL A 94 -4.66 1.80 -6.84
N ASN A 95 -4.04 2.97 -6.95
CA ASN A 95 -2.59 3.08 -7.02
C ASN A 95 -2.04 3.74 -5.75
N ILE A 96 -1.21 3.03 -5.02
CA ILE A 96 -0.55 3.56 -3.82
C ILE A 96 0.92 3.83 -4.13
N GLY A 97 1.29 5.11 -4.06
CA GLY A 97 2.63 5.60 -4.34
C GLY A 97 3.67 5.16 -3.29
N CYS A 98 4.92 5.12 -3.71
CA CYS A 98 6.07 4.76 -2.88
C CYS A 98 6.11 5.56 -1.57
N GLY A 99 6.40 4.90 -0.46
CA GLY A 99 6.56 5.54 0.84
C GLY A 99 5.25 5.94 1.52
N SER A 100 4.11 5.47 1.01
CA SER A 100 2.82 5.77 1.62
C SER A 100 2.54 4.86 2.83
N ILE A 101 1.90 5.43 3.85
CA ILE A 101 1.67 4.77 5.13
C ILE A 101 0.22 4.97 5.55
N THR A 102 -0.47 3.89 5.90
CA THR A 102 -1.68 3.95 6.71
C THR A 102 -1.28 4.10 8.17
N VAL A 103 -1.46 5.31 8.73
CA VAL A 103 -1.13 5.59 10.13
C VAL A 103 -2.27 5.10 11.00
N ASN A 104 -2.25 3.82 11.33
CA ASN A 104 -3.36 3.08 11.94
C ASN A 104 -3.33 2.99 13.47
N TYR A 105 -2.31 3.56 14.12
CA TYR A 105 -2.12 3.42 15.57
C TYR A 105 -1.83 4.76 16.24
N ASP A 106 -2.56 5.10 17.28
CA ASP A 106 -2.46 6.35 18.03
C ASP A 106 -1.60 6.25 19.30
N GLY A 107 -0.95 5.10 19.50
CA GLY A 107 -0.21 4.79 20.74
C GLY A 107 -1.02 3.90 21.70
N LYS A 108 -2.33 3.75 21.50
CA LYS A 108 -3.21 2.94 22.35
C LYS A 108 -4.17 2.08 21.54
N ASN A 109 -4.84 2.66 20.55
CA ASN A 109 -5.86 2.04 19.74
C ASN A 109 -5.45 1.95 18.28
N LYS A 110 -6.06 1.00 17.54
CA LYS A 110 -5.93 0.88 16.09
C LYS A 110 -7.20 1.34 15.42
N PHE A 111 -7.04 2.05 14.32
CA PHE A 111 -8.12 2.59 13.51
C PHE A 111 -7.98 2.14 12.07
N LYS A 112 -9.09 2.17 11.35
CA LYS A 112 -9.19 1.69 9.98
C LYS A 112 -9.03 2.84 8.99
N THR A 113 -8.31 2.56 7.90
CA THR A 113 -8.28 3.39 6.69
C THR A 113 -9.18 2.75 5.64
N THR A 114 -10.05 3.53 5.01
CA THR A 114 -10.87 3.11 3.88
C THR A 114 -10.44 3.88 2.64
N ILE A 115 -10.11 3.17 1.58
CA ILE A 115 -9.76 3.72 0.27
C ILE A 115 -10.71 3.10 -0.74
N GLU A 116 -11.58 3.88 -1.32
CA GLU A 116 -12.54 3.40 -2.32
C GLU A 116 -11.87 3.15 -3.67
N ASP A 117 -12.66 2.72 -4.67
CA ASP A 117 -12.14 2.38 -6.00
C ASP A 117 -11.53 3.59 -6.73
N ASP A 118 -10.65 3.33 -7.67
CA ASP A 118 -10.07 4.30 -8.60
C ASP A 118 -9.25 5.42 -7.92
N VAL A 119 -8.87 5.26 -6.66
CA VAL A 119 -8.11 6.28 -5.91
C VAL A 119 -6.64 6.25 -6.30
N PHE A 120 -6.04 7.44 -6.45
CA PHE A 120 -4.60 7.60 -6.60
C PHE A 120 -3.99 8.24 -5.35
N VAL A 121 -3.09 7.52 -4.69
CA VAL A 121 -2.31 8.03 -3.56
C VAL A 121 -0.91 8.37 -4.02
N GLY A 122 -0.55 9.65 -3.97
CA GLY A 122 0.79 10.12 -4.32
C GLY A 122 1.86 9.62 -3.34
N CYS A 123 3.12 9.60 -3.80
CA CYS A 123 4.25 9.12 -2.99
C CYS A 123 4.41 9.88 -1.67
N ASN A 124 4.95 9.21 -0.64
CA ASN A 124 5.22 9.76 0.69
C ASN A 124 3.99 10.40 1.34
N SER A 125 2.83 9.79 1.15
CA SER A 125 1.59 10.22 1.78
C SER A 125 1.34 9.47 3.09
N ASN A 126 0.91 10.21 4.13
CA ASN A 126 0.48 9.63 5.39
C ASN A 126 -1.04 9.72 5.49
N LEU A 127 -1.70 8.57 5.61
CA LEU A 127 -3.15 8.48 5.78
C LEU A 127 -3.45 8.22 7.25
N VAL A 128 -3.82 9.26 7.99
CA VAL A 128 -4.02 9.18 9.45
C VAL A 128 -5.42 8.64 9.74
N ALA A 129 -5.48 7.38 10.15
CA ALA A 129 -6.74 6.71 10.45
C ALA A 129 -7.39 7.22 11.78
N PRO A 130 -8.74 7.23 11.87
CA PRO A 130 -9.68 6.80 10.83
C PRO A 130 -9.81 7.82 9.70
N VAL A 131 -9.71 7.38 8.46
CA VAL A 131 -9.83 8.24 7.29
C VAL A 131 -10.45 7.49 6.12
N THR A 132 -11.24 8.19 5.31
CA THR A 132 -11.84 7.66 4.09
C THR A 132 -11.40 8.49 2.90
N LEU A 133 -10.89 7.82 1.88
CA LEU A 133 -10.63 8.39 0.57
C LEU A 133 -11.73 7.90 -0.36
N ARG A 134 -12.59 8.80 -0.83
CA ARG A 134 -13.73 8.46 -1.67
C ARG A 134 -13.28 8.16 -3.10
N LYS A 135 -14.15 7.49 -3.83
CA LYS A 135 -13.93 7.01 -5.20
C LYS A 135 -13.30 8.07 -6.11
N GLY A 136 -12.29 7.68 -6.88
CA GLY A 136 -11.63 8.54 -7.86
C GLY A 136 -10.85 9.72 -7.27
N SER A 137 -10.71 9.82 -5.95
CA SER A 137 -9.96 10.91 -5.34
C SER A 137 -8.46 10.77 -5.60
N PHE A 138 -7.77 11.91 -5.56
CA PHE A 138 -6.34 12.01 -5.83
C PHE A 138 -5.62 12.67 -4.64
N ILE A 139 -4.63 12.00 -4.09
CA ILE A 139 -3.82 12.54 -3.00
C ILE A 139 -2.49 13.04 -3.57
N ALA A 140 -2.22 14.33 -3.39
CA ALA A 140 -0.94 14.91 -3.81
C ALA A 140 0.23 14.33 -3.01
N ALA A 141 1.33 14.03 -3.68
CA ALA A 141 2.53 13.49 -3.04
C ALA A 141 3.00 14.34 -1.84
N GLY A 142 3.48 13.69 -0.79
CA GLY A 142 3.96 14.34 0.43
C GLY A 142 2.85 14.90 1.33
N SER A 143 1.61 14.50 1.14
CA SER A 143 0.47 14.96 1.93
C SER A 143 0.25 14.12 3.19
N THR A 144 -0.15 14.77 4.28
CA THR A 144 -0.65 14.10 5.50
C THR A 144 -2.16 14.32 5.59
N ILE A 145 -2.91 13.28 5.30
CA ILE A 145 -4.39 13.31 5.22
C ILE A 145 -4.98 12.92 6.56
N THR A 146 -5.77 13.81 7.15
CA THR A 146 -6.40 13.65 8.48
C THR A 146 -7.93 13.76 8.44
N LYS A 147 -8.50 13.99 7.26
CA LYS A 147 -9.95 14.13 7.05
C LYS A 147 -10.36 13.37 5.80
N GLU A 148 -11.64 13.03 5.72
CA GLU A 148 -12.21 12.44 4.51
C GLU A 148 -11.87 13.27 3.27
N VAL A 149 -11.52 12.59 2.19
CA VAL A 149 -11.33 13.21 0.87
C VAL A 149 -12.56 12.88 0.02
N PRO A 150 -13.31 13.89 -0.44
CA PRO A 150 -14.49 13.67 -1.26
C PRO A 150 -14.19 12.97 -2.60
N GLU A 151 -15.24 12.41 -3.20
CA GLU A 151 -15.18 11.78 -4.52
C GLU A 151 -14.58 12.75 -5.56
N GLU A 152 -13.69 12.21 -6.42
CA GLU A 152 -13.01 12.94 -7.50
C GLU A 152 -12.24 14.21 -7.06
N ALA A 153 -11.99 14.39 -5.77
CA ALA A 153 -11.29 15.55 -5.27
C ALA A 153 -9.76 15.36 -5.26
N LEU A 154 -9.03 16.45 -5.50
CA LEU A 154 -7.59 16.53 -5.21
C LEU A 154 -7.36 17.03 -3.79
N ALA A 155 -6.74 16.20 -2.95
CA ALA A 155 -6.30 16.61 -1.61
C ALA A 155 -4.82 16.99 -1.60
N VAL A 156 -4.52 18.20 -1.14
CA VAL A 156 -3.15 18.71 -0.95
C VAL A 156 -2.98 19.14 0.49
N ALA A 157 -2.22 18.37 1.27
CA ALA A 157 -2.01 18.61 2.70
C ALA A 157 -0.50 18.67 3.01
N ARG A 158 0.16 19.66 2.47
CA ARG A 158 1.60 19.95 2.63
C ARG A 158 1.86 21.45 2.52
N ALA A 159 2.99 21.92 3.05
CA ALA A 159 3.41 23.31 2.92
C ALA A 159 3.65 23.70 1.45
N ARG A 160 3.44 24.98 1.14
CA ARG A 160 3.86 25.51 -0.16
C ARG A 160 5.37 25.59 -0.23
N GLN A 161 5.93 25.32 -1.40
CA GLN A 161 7.37 25.45 -1.64
C GLN A 161 7.79 26.91 -1.61
N GLU A 162 8.87 27.19 -0.89
CA GLU A 162 9.58 28.48 -0.92
C GLU A 162 10.99 28.28 -1.43
N ASN A 163 11.41 29.08 -2.41
CA ASN A 163 12.76 29.06 -2.94
C ASN A 163 13.56 30.25 -2.36
N LYS A 164 14.62 29.97 -1.61
CA LYS A 164 15.51 31.01 -1.04
C LYS A 164 16.69 31.23 -1.98
N LEU A 165 16.58 32.25 -2.83
CA LEU A 165 17.62 32.58 -3.83
C LEU A 165 18.93 33.00 -3.16
N GLY A 166 20.04 32.56 -3.73
CA GLY A 166 21.39 32.87 -3.25
C GLY A 166 21.78 32.19 -1.92
N TYR A 167 20.99 31.22 -1.44
CA TYR A 167 21.27 30.56 -0.16
C TYR A 167 22.63 29.86 -0.16
N VAL A 168 22.96 29.11 -1.20
CA VAL A 168 24.24 28.36 -1.28
C VAL A 168 25.44 29.32 -1.37
N SER A 169 25.33 30.42 -2.13
CA SER A 169 26.38 31.42 -2.20
C SER A 169 26.70 32.06 -0.84
N LYS A 170 25.67 32.29 0.01
CA LYS A 170 25.84 32.79 1.38
C LYS A 170 26.50 31.78 2.33
N LEU A 171 26.32 30.49 2.09
CA LEU A 171 27.01 29.46 2.88
C LEU A 171 28.53 29.44 2.60
N ASN A 172 28.92 29.64 1.34
CA ASN A 172 30.33 29.61 0.90
C ASN A 172 31.09 30.91 1.19
N SER A 173 30.41 31.96 1.63
CA SER A 173 31.02 33.26 1.98
C SER A 173 31.33 33.42 3.47
N LYS A 174 31.14 32.37 4.28
CA LYS A 174 31.60 32.25 5.66
C LYS A 174 32.84 31.37 5.71
#